data_4d06c432b0ab6dfbf03f2850f01154ad
#
_entry.id   4d06c432b0ab6dfbf03f2850f01154ad
#
_cell.length_a   1.000
_cell.length_b   1.000
_cell.length_c   1.000
_cell.angle_alpha   90.00
_cell.angle_beta   90.00
_cell.angle_gamma   90.00
#
_symmetry.space_group_name_H-M   'P 1'
#
loop_
_entity.id
_entity.type
_entity.pdbx_description
1 polymer ?
#
loop_
_entity_poly.entity_id
_entity_poly.type
_entity_poly.pdbx_seq_one_letter_code
_entity_poly.pdbx_strand_id
1 'polypeptide(L)'
;MGKVRTGLSVSLDGFISGPNDGPEAPMGVGGERLLAWYSAGDTEYTLPGTDMVFRVSPQTAEYLAETRATTGAMVFGRRTFDLTHGWGGKHPLDKPVFVVTSSVPQDWVYEGSPFTFVTDGLESAVEQAKAVAGDKDVGVGAASIVQQCIKAGLLDEIHMDLVHVLLGGGVSLFDHLETGPIDLERTRVIEGAGVTHLTFRVMK
;
A
#
# COMPACT_ATOMS: atom_id res chain seq x y z
N MET A 1 -15.93 -10.78 -7.61
CA MET A 1 -15.77 -9.33 -7.31
C MET A 1 -14.54 -9.18 -6.46
N GLY A 2 -13.60 -8.33 -6.89
CA GLY A 2 -12.33 -8.13 -6.21
C GLY A 2 -12.48 -7.54 -4.80
N LYS A 3 -11.49 -7.76 -3.97
CA LYS A 3 -11.43 -7.28 -2.57
C LYS A 3 -10.76 -5.91 -2.50
N VAL A 4 -11.08 -5.15 -1.46
CA VAL A 4 -10.31 -3.97 -1.05
C VAL A 4 -9.31 -4.42 0.00
N ARG A 5 -8.02 -4.22 -0.26
CA ARG A 5 -6.96 -4.69 0.62
C ARG A 5 -5.82 -3.70 0.78
N THR A 6 -5.17 -3.70 1.91
CA THR A 6 -3.89 -3.02 2.07
C THR A 6 -2.74 -3.87 1.54
N GLY A 7 -1.53 -3.31 1.47
CA GLY A 7 -0.29 -4.01 1.12
C GLY A 7 0.88 -3.07 1.44
N LEU A 8 1.33 -3.09 2.71
CA LEU A 8 2.30 -2.14 3.24
C LEU A 8 3.34 -2.84 4.10
N SER A 9 4.59 -2.40 3.98
CA SER A 9 5.64 -2.74 4.95
C SER A 9 5.37 -2.01 6.26
N VAL A 10 5.40 -2.77 7.37
CA VAL A 10 5.08 -2.27 8.71
C VAL A 10 6.14 -2.75 9.68
N SER A 11 6.63 -1.87 10.56
CA SER A 11 7.51 -2.27 11.65
C SER A 11 6.78 -3.11 12.70
N LEU A 12 7.50 -3.84 13.54
CA LEU A 12 6.90 -4.64 14.61
C LEU A 12 6.10 -3.78 15.60
N ASP A 13 6.45 -2.50 15.76
CA ASP A 13 5.75 -1.53 16.59
C ASP A 13 4.69 -0.70 15.81
N GLY A 14 4.34 -1.12 14.57
CA GLY A 14 3.14 -0.67 13.86
C GLY A 14 3.29 0.56 12.96
N PHE A 15 4.51 1.00 12.66
CA PHE A 15 4.78 2.18 11.82
C PHE A 15 5.04 1.82 10.37
N ILE A 16 4.56 2.66 9.45
CA ILE A 16 4.78 2.55 7.99
C ILE A 16 5.77 3.57 7.44
N SER A 17 6.18 4.52 8.26
CA SER A 17 7.31 5.44 8.05
C SER A 17 7.87 5.85 9.39
N GLY A 18 9.13 6.31 9.40
CA GLY A 18 9.75 6.90 10.59
C GLY A 18 9.22 8.32 10.87
N PRO A 19 9.64 8.93 11.98
CA PRO A 19 9.26 10.30 12.30
C PRO A 19 9.81 11.30 11.28
N ASN A 20 9.13 12.46 11.19
CA ASN A 20 9.50 13.57 10.30
C ASN A 20 9.50 13.19 8.81
N ASP A 21 8.56 12.34 8.38
CA ASP A 21 8.36 12.09 6.96
C ASP A 21 7.92 13.36 6.22
N GLY A 22 8.48 13.58 5.05
CA GLY A 22 8.24 14.77 4.24
C GLY A 22 8.89 14.69 2.85
N PRO A 23 8.79 15.75 2.03
CA PRO A 23 9.31 15.73 0.65
C PRO A 23 10.79 15.35 0.54
N GLU A 24 11.62 15.81 1.50
CA GLU A 24 13.06 15.53 1.52
C GLU A 24 13.39 14.14 2.11
N ALA A 25 12.46 13.54 2.84
CA ALA A 25 12.60 12.23 3.48
C ALA A 25 11.25 11.50 3.48
N PRO A 26 10.79 10.96 2.32
CA PRO A 26 9.45 10.37 2.20
C PRO A 26 9.15 9.23 3.16
N MET A 27 10.18 8.50 3.59
CA MET A 27 10.06 7.42 4.57
C MET A 27 10.31 7.87 6.03
N GLY A 28 10.65 9.15 6.25
CA GLY A 28 11.03 9.66 7.58
C GLY A 28 12.36 9.08 8.09
N VAL A 29 12.76 9.49 9.29
CA VAL A 29 14.02 9.06 9.89
C VAL A 29 13.97 7.58 10.25
N GLY A 30 14.89 6.77 9.67
CA GLY A 30 14.96 5.32 9.88
C GLY A 30 13.89 4.51 9.15
N GLY A 31 12.95 5.15 8.45
CA GLY A 31 11.87 4.47 7.73
C GLY A 31 12.33 3.64 6.53
N GLU A 32 13.53 3.93 5.99
CA GLU A 32 14.17 3.11 4.95
C GLU A 32 14.40 1.65 5.39
N ARG A 33 14.46 1.40 6.70
CA ARG A 33 14.59 0.04 7.27
C ARG A 33 13.40 -0.84 6.93
N LEU A 34 12.22 -0.26 6.66
CA LEU A 34 11.02 -0.97 6.23
C LEU A 34 11.16 -1.59 4.83
N LEU A 35 12.13 -1.13 4.04
CA LEU A 35 12.39 -1.62 2.70
C LEU A 35 13.63 -2.55 2.62
N ALA A 36 14.32 -2.78 3.75
CA ALA A 36 15.56 -3.55 3.78
C ALA A 36 15.38 -5.01 3.29
N TRP A 37 14.19 -5.58 3.44
CA TRP A 37 13.88 -6.94 2.98
C TRP A 37 13.86 -7.09 1.45
N TYR A 38 13.75 -5.99 0.69
CA TYR A 38 13.91 -6.01 -0.77
C TYR A 38 15.32 -6.41 -1.24
N SER A 39 16.28 -6.44 -0.32
CA SER A 39 17.67 -6.82 -0.60
C SER A 39 18.20 -7.92 0.34
N ALA A 40 17.31 -8.64 1.04
CA ALA A 40 17.69 -9.58 2.10
C ALA A 40 17.76 -11.05 1.65
N GLY A 41 17.38 -11.36 0.41
CA GLY A 41 17.37 -12.72 -0.14
C GLY A 41 18.39 -12.92 -1.28
N ASP A 42 18.27 -14.06 -1.94
CA ASP A 42 19.14 -14.51 -3.04
C ASP A 42 18.41 -14.66 -4.38
N THR A 43 17.08 -14.60 -4.38
CA THR A 43 16.24 -14.70 -5.58
C THR A 43 15.99 -13.32 -6.17
N GLU A 44 16.39 -13.13 -7.42
CA GLU A 44 16.12 -11.88 -8.13
C GLU A 44 14.64 -11.83 -8.56
N TYR A 45 14.00 -10.72 -8.22
CA TYR A 45 12.65 -10.38 -8.65
C TYR A 45 12.65 -8.98 -9.27
N THR A 46 12.50 -8.91 -10.58
CA THR A 46 12.35 -7.63 -11.28
C THR A 46 10.91 -7.18 -11.17
N LEU A 47 10.69 -5.98 -10.64
CA LEU A 47 9.36 -5.39 -10.59
C LEU A 47 8.91 -5.02 -12.01
N PRO A 48 7.94 -5.73 -12.60
CA PRO A 48 7.57 -5.56 -14.00
C PRO A 48 7.12 -4.13 -14.32
N GLY A 49 7.68 -3.57 -15.42
CA GLY A 49 7.42 -2.20 -15.82
C GLY A 49 8.36 -1.15 -15.20
N THR A 50 9.37 -1.61 -14.47
CA THR A 50 10.46 -0.80 -13.91
C THR A 50 11.79 -1.49 -14.09
N ASP A 51 12.90 -0.77 -13.85
CA ASP A 51 14.25 -1.34 -13.78
C ASP A 51 14.62 -1.76 -12.33
N MET A 52 13.65 -1.79 -11.41
CA MET A 52 13.87 -2.15 -10.02
C MET A 52 14.01 -3.66 -9.87
N VAL A 53 15.19 -4.09 -9.43
CA VAL A 53 15.49 -5.49 -9.14
C VAL A 53 15.61 -5.66 -7.63
N PHE A 54 14.77 -6.53 -7.06
CA PHE A 54 14.82 -6.93 -5.67
C PHE A 54 15.58 -8.27 -5.54
N ARG A 55 16.19 -8.48 -4.37
CA ARG A 55 16.77 -9.75 -3.96
C ARG A 55 16.05 -10.26 -2.73
N VAL A 56 15.12 -11.16 -2.92
CA VAL A 56 14.19 -11.63 -1.89
C VAL A 56 14.25 -13.15 -1.76
N SER A 57 13.56 -13.74 -0.79
CA SER A 57 13.42 -15.20 -0.74
C SER A 57 12.52 -15.70 -1.89
N PRO A 58 12.62 -16.96 -2.33
CA PRO A 58 11.75 -17.54 -3.35
C PRO A 58 10.26 -17.37 -3.02
N GLN A 59 9.89 -17.61 -1.76
CA GLN A 59 8.50 -17.46 -1.29
C GLN A 59 8.00 -16.02 -1.37
N THR A 60 8.86 -15.06 -1.06
CA THR A 60 8.56 -13.63 -1.21
C THR A 60 8.42 -13.25 -2.68
N ALA A 61 9.26 -13.78 -3.58
CA ALA A 61 9.15 -13.53 -5.02
C ALA A 61 7.80 -14.02 -5.58
N GLU A 62 7.36 -15.22 -5.19
CA GLU A 62 6.05 -15.74 -5.55
C GLU A 62 4.91 -14.87 -5.01
N TYR A 63 4.99 -14.45 -3.74
CA TYR A 63 4.02 -13.57 -3.10
C TYR A 63 3.90 -12.21 -3.84
N LEU A 64 5.03 -11.60 -4.21
CA LEU A 64 5.04 -10.33 -4.95
C LEU A 64 4.42 -10.49 -6.35
N ALA A 65 4.74 -11.59 -7.05
CA ALA A 65 4.18 -11.89 -8.36
C ALA A 65 2.65 -12.10 -8.28
N GLU A 66 2.17 -12.85 -7.30
CA GLU A 66 0.75 -13.07 -7.04
C GLU A 66 0.03 -11.76 -6.71
N THR A 67 0.60 -10.98 -5.78
CA THR A 67 0.04 -9.68 -5.37
C THR A 67 -0.13 -8.75 -6.56
N ARG A 68 0.86 -8.68 -7.44
CA ARG A 68 0.77 -7.88 -8.67
C ARG A 68 -0.28 -8.41 -9.66
N ALA A 69 -0.36 -9.72 -9.83
CA ALA A 69 -1.30 -10.35 -10.75
C ALA A 69 -2.76 -10.15 -10.32
N THR A 70 -3.01 -10.21 -9.01
CA THR A 70 -4.35 -10.06 -8.42
C THR A 70 -4.79 -8.61 -8.26
N THR A 71 -3.88 -7.63 -8.20
CA THR A 71 -4.21 -6.21 -8.11
C THR A 71 -4.67 -5.66 -9.48
N GLY A 72 -5.81 -4.97 -9.52
CA GLY A 72 -6.36 -4.32 -10.71
C GLY A 72 -6.26 -2.80 -10.69
N ALA A 73 -6.37 -2.18 -9.52
CA ALA A 73 -6.26 -0.73 -9.33
C ALA A 73 -5.75 -0.40 -7.93
N MET A 74 -5.34 0.85 -7.74
CA MET A 74 -4.83 1.34 -6.45
C MET A 74 -5.58 2.61 -6.03
N VAL A 75 -5.77 2.81 -4.73
CA VAL A 75 -6.31 4.06 -4.16
C VAL A 75 -5.34 4.60 -3.12
N PHE A 76 -4.91 5.85 -3.28
CA PHE A 76 -4.02 6.55 -2.36
C PHE A 76 -4.58 7.91 -1.98
N GLY A 77 -4.11 8.43 -0.84
CA GLY A 77 -4.36 9.82 -0.46
C GLY A 77 -3.38 10.78 -1.14
N ARG A 78 -3.78 12.05 -1.22
CA ARG A 78 -2.99 13.13 -1.81
C ARG A 78 -1.59 13.25 -1.20
N ARG A 79 -1.45 13.15 0.13
CA ARG A 79 -0.13 13.21 0.78
C ARG A 79 0.83 12.16 0.24
N THR A 80 0.39 10.91 0.09
CA THR A 80 1.23 9.84 -0.46
C THR A 80 1.63 10.13 -1.90
N PHE A 81 0.68 10.60 -2.70
CA PHE A 81 0.94 11.00 -4.09
C PHE A 81 2.02 12.09 -4.17
N ASP A 82 1.90 13.13 -3.33
CA ASP A 82 2.86 14.24 -3.31
C ASP A 82 4.24 13.78 -2.82
N LEU A 83 4.33 13.00 -1.72
CA LEU A 83 5.59 12.49 -1.17
C LEU A 83 6.35 11.58 -2.14
N THR A 84 5.62 10.85 -2.97
CA THR A 84 6.22 9.96 -3.98
C THR A 84 6.44 10.66 -5.34
N HIS A 85 6.08 11.95 -5.45
CA HIS A 85 6.06 12.69 -6.74
C HIS A 85 5.33 11.91 -7.84
N GLY A 86 4.16 11.32 -7.50
CA GLY A 86 3.41 10.46 -8.40
C GLY A 86 4.22 9.26 -8.92
N TRP A 87 5.16 8.76 -8.12
CA TRP A 87 6.09 7.67 -8.49
C TRP A 87 6.82 7.95 -9.82
N GLY A 88 7.12 9.23 -10.09
CA GLY A 88 7.77 9.63 -11.35
C GLY A 88 6.89 9.49 -12.60
N GLY A 89 5.55 9.46 -12.43
CA GLY A 89 4.58 9.38 -13.52
C GLY A 89 3.87 8.03 -13.64
N LYS A 90 4.29 7.00 -12.87
CA LYS A 90 3.70 5.66 -12.96
C LYS A 90 3.92 4.88 -11.68
N HIS A 91 2.85 4.32 -11.12
CA HIS A 91 2.97 3.46 -9.94
C HIS A 91 3.79 2.19 -10.24
N PRO A 92 4.70 1.74 -9.33
CA PRO A 92 5.57 0.58 -9.56
C PRO A 92 4.84 -0.72 -9.94
N LEU A 93 3.61 -0.92 -9.46
CA LEU A 93 2.81 -2.09 -9.85
C LEU A 93 2.22 -1.99 -11.27
N ASP A 94 2.40 -0.85 -11.96
CA ASP A 94 1.83 -0.62 -13.29
C ASP A 94 0.30 -0.80 -13.31
N LYS A 95 -0.37 -0.13 -12.37
CA LYS A 95 -1.82 -0.16 -12.22
C LYS A 95 -2.38 1.26 -12.21
N PRO A 96 -3.63 1.46 -12.68
CA PRO A 96 -4.34 2.72 -12.51
C PRO A 96 -4.39 3.12 -11.04
N VAL A 97 -4.17 4.42 -10.77
CA VAL A 97 -4.16 4.98 -9.42
C VAL A 97 -5.26 6.01 -9.27
N PHE A 98 -6.09 5.86 -8.27
CA PHE A 98 -7.10 6.83 -7.85
C PHE A 98 -6.57 7.59 -6.64
N VAL A 99 -6.52 8.91 -6.75
CA VAL A 99 -5.97 9.79 -5.70
C VAL A 99 -7.10 10.55 -5.04
N VAL A 100 -7.40 10.23 -3.78
CA VAL A 100 -8.39 10.98 -2.98
C VAL A 100 -7.78 12.32 -2.58
N THR A 101 -8.43 13.41 -2.98
CA THR A 101 -7.92 14.77 -2.78
C THR A 101 -9.05 15.79 -2.71
N SER A 102 -8.83 16.92 -2.05
CA SER A 102 -9.75 18.07 -2.09
C SER A 102 -9.53 19.00 -3.29
N SER A 103 -8.39 18.87 -3.98
CA SER A 103 -8.03 19.71 -5.14
C SER A 103 -7.21 18.93 -6.14
N VAL A 104 -7.55 19.08 -7.42
CA VAL A 104 -6.87 18.39 -8.52
C VAL A 104 -5.56 19.12 -8.88
N PRO A 105 -4.40 18.47 -8.83
CA PRO A 105 -3.13 19.05 -9.29
C PRO A 105 -3.10 19.09 -10.82
N GLN A 106 -3.25 20.27 -11.42
CA GLN A 106 -3.45 20.44 -12.87
C GLN A 106 -2.29 19.91 -13.71
N ASP A 107 -1.07 19.96 -13.20
CA ASP A 107 0.13 19.46 -13.90
C ASP A 107 0.12 17.95 -14.15
N TRP A 108 -0.75 17.23 -13.45
CA TRP A 108 -0.90 15.77 -13.56
C TRP A 108 -2.13 15.34 -14.37
N VAL A 109 -2.90 16.30 -14.89
CA VAL A 109 -4.09 16.06 -15.72
C VAL A 109 -3.72 16.18 -17.20
N TYR A 110 -3.47 15.04 -17.83
CA TYR A 110 -3.14 14.96 -19.27
C TYR A 110 -3.73 13.66 -19.85
N GLU A 111 -3.89 13.63 -21.16
CA GLU A 111 -4.40 12.45 -21.87
C GLU A 111 -3.45 11.25 -21.66
N GLY A 112 -4.01 10.12 -21.25
CA GLY A 112 -3.25 8.89 -20.94
C GLY A 112 -2.60 8.89 -19.54
N SER A 113 -2.89 9.87 -18.67
CA SER A 113 -2.44 9.85 -17.28
C SER A 113 -2.94 8.57 -16.58
N PRO A 114 -2.06 7.83 -15.86
CA PRO A 114 -2.47 6.69 -15.07
C PRO A 114 -3.14 7.08 -13.74
N PHE A 115 -3.28 8.39 -13.48
CA PHE A 115 -3.84 8.95 -12.25
C PHE A 115 -5.23 9.52 -12.49
N THR A 116 -6.17 9.12 -11.64
CA THR A 116 -7.50 9.70 -11.54
C THR A 116 -7.64 10.41 -10.20
N PHE A 117 -7.85 11.73 -10.20
CA PHE A 117 -8.03 12.50 -8.98
C PHE A 117 -9.52 12.56 -8.63
N VAL A 118 -9.86 12.09 -7.42
CA VAL A 118 -11.23 11.96 -6.94
C VAL A 118 -11.45 12.95 -5.81
N THR A 119 -12.42 13.87 -6.00
CA THR A 119 -12.68 14.98 -5.07
C THR A 119 -13.96 14.83 -4.26
N ASP A 120 -14.75 13.81 -4.53
CA ASP A 120 -16.05 13.51 -3.92
C ASP A 120 -15.98 12.39 -2.86
N GLY A 121 -14.78 12.07 -2.40
CA GLY A 121 -14.56 11.24 -1.22
C GLY A 121 -13.98 9.85 -1.49
N LEU A 122 -13.73 9.14 -0.39
CA LEU A 122 -13.08 7.83 -0.41
C LEU A 122 -13.97 6.75 -1.06
N GLU A 123 -15.25 6.74 -0.71
CA GLU A 123 -16.21 5.76 -1.20
C GLU A 123 -16.31 5.80 -2.72
N SER A 124 -16.39 7.01 -3.29
CA SER A 124 -16.37 7.22 -4.75
C SER A 124 -15.07 6.73 -5.38
N ALA A 125 -13.92 7.02 -4.77
CA ALA A 125 -12.62 6.56 -5.28
C ALA A 125 -12.52 5.02 -5.29
N VAL A 126 -13.00 4.37 -4.24
CA VAL A 126 -13.01 2.90 -4.14
C VAL A 126 -13.97 2.29 -5.17
N GLU A 127 -15.15 2.88 -5.37
CA GLU A 127 -16.13 2.43 -6.36
C GLU A 127 -15.57 2.53 -7.79
N GLN A 128 -14.99 3.67 -8.15
CA GLN A 128 -14.35 3.88 -9.44
C GLN A 128 -13.17 2.91 -9.65
N ALA A 129 -12.33 2.70 -8.62
CA ALA A 129 -11.23 1.76 -8.67
C ALA A 129 -11.71 0.31 -8.87
N LYS A 130 -12.79 -0.11 -8.18
CA LYS A 130 -13.41 -1.43 -8.38
C LYS A 130 -13.96 -1.61 -9.80
N ALA A 131 -14.57 -0.57 -10.36
CA ALA A 131 -15.08 -0.61 -11.75
C ALA A 131 -13.96 -0.87 -12.76
N VAL A 132 -12.79 -0.24 -12.57
CA VAL A 132 -11.62 -0.42 -13.43
C VAL A 132 -10.92 -1.76 -13.15
N ALA A 133 -10.83 -2.18 -11.90
CA ALA A 133 -10.19 -3.42 -11.49
C ALA A 133 -10.95 -4.68 -11.98
N GLY A 134 -12.26 -4.60 -12.20
CA GLY A 134 -13.11 -5.72 -12.57
C GLY A 134 -13.18 -6.78 -11.48
N ASP A 135 -12.74 -8.00 -11.77
CA ASP A 135 -12.69 -9.09 -10.80
C ASP A 135 -11.42 -9.09 -9.93
N LYS A 136 -10.47 -8.19 -10.21
CA LYS A 136 -9.23 -8.05 -9.44
C LYS A 136 -9.41 -7.16 -8.23
N ASP A 137 -8.46 -7.24 -7.32
CA ASP A 137 -8.45 -6.49 -6.07
C ASP A 137 -8.09 -5.01 -6.26
N VAL A 138 -8.56 -4.18 -5.36
CA VAL A 138 -8.17 -2.79 -5.21
C VAL A 138 -7.22 -2.67 -4.02
N GLY A 139 -5.98 -2.27 -4.29
CA GLY A 139 -5.01 -1.95 -3.25
C GLY A 139 -5.26 -0.56 -2.66
N VAL A 140 -5.22 -0.41 -1.35
CA VAL A 140 -5.37 0.89 -0.67
C VAL A 140 -4.17 1.21 0.19
N GLY A 141 -3.73 2.48 0.20
CA GLY A 141 -2.58 2.98 0.96
C GLY A 141 -2.54 4.53 1.00
N ALA A 142 -1.79 5.21 1.85
CA ALA A 142 -1.15 4.67 3.03
C ALA A 142 -2.08 4.75 4.25
N ALA A 143 -1.57 5.11 5.44
CA ALA A 143 -2.30 5.00 6.70
C ALA A 143 -3.69 5.65 6.68
N SER A 144 -3.80 6.92 6.27
CA SER A 144 -5.08 7.65 6.33
C SER A 144 -6.17 7.04 5.45
N ILE A 145 -5.83 6.50 4.29
CA ILE A 145 -6.79 5.82 3.41
C ILE A 145 -7.19 4.47 4.00
N VAL A 146 -6.23 3.71 4.55
CA VAL A 146 -6.51 2.44 5.23
C VAL A 146 -7.44 2.66 6.43
N GLN A 147 -7.14 3.64 7.28
CA GLN A 147 -7.96 3.99 8.45
C GLN A 147 -9.38 4.40 8.06
N GLN A 148 -9.53 5.21 7.02
CA GLN A 148 -10.84 5.60 6.49
C GLN A 148 -11.59 4.39 5.90
N CYS A 149 -10.92 3.49 5.15
CA CYS A 149 -11.53 2.27 4.65
C CYS A 149 -12.02 1.36 5.77
N ILE A 150 -11.26 1.27 6.87
CA ILE A 150 -11.69 0.51 8.07
C ILE A 150 -12.95 1.13 8.68
N LYS A 151 -12.94 2.45 8.93
CA LYS A 151 -14.10 3.17 9.51
C LYS A 151 -15.36 3.05 8.66
N ALA A 152 -15.21 3.08 7.34
CA ALA A 152 -16.30 2.95 6.38
C ALA A 152 -16.74 1.49 6.12
N GLY A 153 -16.09 0.49 6.74
CA GLY A 153 -16.38 -0.94 6.50
C GLY A 153 -16.03 -1.41 5.07
N LEU A 154 -15.18 -0.67 4.37
CA LEU A 154 -14.80 -0.96 2.98
C LEU A 154 -13.63 -1.95 2.87
N LEU A 155 -12.78 -2.06 3.90
CA LEU A 155 -11.60 -2.93 3.87
C LEU A 155 -12.01 -4.40 4.05
N ASP A 156 -11.59 -5.26 3.14
CA ASP A 156 -11.86 -6.70 3.17
C ASP A 156 -10.68 -7.50 3.72
N GLU A 157 -9.44 -7.10 3.37
CA GLU A 157 -8.23 -7.78 3.82
C GLU A 157 -7.12 -6.81 4.19
N ILE A 158 -6.33 -7.21 5.18
CA ILE A 158 -5.08 -6.55 5.56
C ILE A 158 -3.94 -7.46 5.12
N HIS A 159 -3.19 -7.03 4.11
CA HIS A 159 -1.90 -7.60 3.77
C HIS A 159 -0.83 -6.74 4.43
N MET A 160 0.00 -7.36 5.26
CA MET A 160 1.04 -6.69 6.03
C MET A 160 2.37 -7.38 5.79
N ASP A 161 3.35 -6.63 5.30
CA ASP A 161 4.74 -7.07 5.24
C ASP A 161 5.41 -6.65 6.55
N LEU A 162 5.32 -7.52 7.58
CA LEU A 162 5.84 -7.25 8.91
C LEU A 162 7.36 -7.35 8.90
N VAL A 163 8.02 -6.20 8.95
CA VAL A 163 9.48 -6.09 8.96
C VAL A 163 10.00 -6.26 10.39
N HIS A 164 11.08 -7.01 10.54
CA HIS A 164 11.67 -7.35 11.84
C HIS A 164 12.50 -6.18 12.40
N VAL A 165 11.84 -5.02 12.60
CA VAL A 165 12.44 -3.78 13.10
C VAL A 165 11.48 -3.05 14.05
N LEU A 166 12.03 -2.34 15.00
CA LEU A 166 11.31 -1.34 15.80
C LEU A 166 11.77 0.04 15.34
N LEU A 167 10.84 0.91 14.95
CA LEU A 167 11.14 2.28 14.56
C LEU A 167 11.08 3.26 15.75
N GLY A 168 10.30 2.96 16.78
CA GLY A 168 10.15 3.78 17.97
C GLY A 168 9.28 5.03 17.78
N GLY A 169 8.76 5.26 16.57
CA GLY A 169 7.90 6.41 16.25
C GLY A 169 7.71 6.57 14.74
N GLY A 170 6.80 7.45 14.35
CA GLY A 170 6.50 7.72 12.95
C GLY A 170 5.01 7.70 12.65
N VAL A 171 4.63 7.35 11.42
CA VAL A 171 3.23 7.21 11.00
C VAL A 171 2.73 5.80 11.30
N SER A 172 1.81 5.69 12.27
CA SER A 172 1.17 4.41 12.61
C SER A 172 0.13 4.01 11.57
N LEU A 173 0.11 2.72 11.20
CA LEU A 173 -0.87 2.20 10.25
C LEU A 173 -2.29 2.21 10.83
N PHE A 174 -2.45 1.85 12.09
CA PHE A 174 -3.75 1.65 12.75
C PHE A 174 -4.03 2.64 13.89
N ASP A 175 -3.63 3.90 13.70
CA ASP A 175 -3.96 4.96 14.63
C ASP A 175 -5.33 5.59 14.30
N HIS A 176 -5.92 6.32 15.26
CA HIS A 176 -7.14 7.11 15.08
C HIS A 176 -8.34 6.33 14.52
N LEU A 177 -8.44 5.04 14.77
CA LEU A 177 -9.56 4.23 14.25
C LEU A 177 -10.90 4.63 14.87
N GLU A 178 -10.89 4.99 16.19
CA GLU A 178 -12.10 5.45 16.93
C GLU A 178 -13.29 4.49 16.78
N THR A 179 -12.98 3.23 16.48
CA THR A 179 -13.94 2.12 16.39
C THR A 179 -13.77 1.24 17.62
N GLY A 180 -14.77 0.39 17.90
CA GLY A 180 -14.57 -0.72 18.81
C GLY A 180 -13.55 -1.73 18.29
N PRO A 181 -13.29 -2.82 19.04
CA PRO A 181 -12.45 -3.90 18.56
C PRO A 181 -12.93 -4.45 17.21
N ILE A 182 -11.98 -4.72 16.30
CA ILE A 182 -12.24 -5.32 14.99
C ILE A 182 -11.55 -6.68 14.97
N ASP A 183 -12.34 -7.73 14.83
CA ASP A 183 -11.82 -9.08 14.76
C ASP A 183 -11.18 -9.36 13.40
N LEU A 184 -10.04 -10.03 13.43
CA LEU A 184 -9.27 -10.40 12.25
C LEU A 184 -9.08 -11.91 12.21
N GLU A 185 -9.38 -12.53 11.07
CA GLU A 185 -9.03 -13.92 10.80
C GLU A 185 -7.73 -13.99 10.03
N ARG A 186 -6.69 -14.58 10.61
CA ARG A 186 -5.43 -14.81 9.89
C ARG A 186 -5.61 -15.90 8.85
N THR A 187 -5.48 -15.56 7.57
CA THR A 187 -5.69 -16.48 6.45
C THR A 187 -4.37 -17.00 5.84
N ARG A 188 -3.28 -16.22 5.95
CA ARG A 188 -1.99 -16.63 5.37
C ARG A 188 -0.80 -16.08 6.17
N VAL A 189 0.28 -16.86 6.21
CA VAL A 189 1.61 -16.46 6.70
C VAL A 189 2.64 -16.97 5.73
N ILE A 190 3.57 -16.10 5.32
CA ILE A 190 4.74 -16.48 4.50
C ILE A 190 5.96 -15.89 5.19
N GLU A 191 6.93 -16.75 5.49
CA GLU A 191 8.21 -16.32 6.04
C GLU A 191 9.14 -15.92 4.88
N GLY A 192 9.67 -14.70 4.95
CA GLY A 192 10.67 -14.17 4.03
C GLY A 192 11.94 -13.75 4.77
N ALA A 193 13.00 -13.49 4.02
CA ALA A 193 14.22 -12.95 4.58
C ALA A 193 14.00 -11.51 5.09
N GLY A 194 14.07 -11.31 6.40
CA GLY A 194 13.88 -10.00 7.04
C GLY A 194 12.43 -9.50 7.10
N VAL A 195 11.46 -10.31 6.69
CA VAL A 195 10.04 -9.96 6.64
C VAL A 195 9.16 -11.19 6.88
N THR A 196 8.00 -10.97 7.47
CA THR A 196 6.92 -11.97 7.52
C THR A 196 5.69 -11.38 6.83
N HIS A 197 5.26 -11.98 5.73
CA HIS A 197 4.04 -11.57 5.03
C HIS A 197 2.83 -12.17 5.71
N LEU A 198 1.94 -11.33 6.19
CA LEU A 198 0.72 -11.70 6.91
C LEU A 198 -0.50 -11.27 6.10
N THR A 199 -1.49 -12.14 5.99
CA THR A 199 -2.80 -11.79 5.45
C THR A 199 -3.88 -12.06 6.48
N PHE A 200 -4.70 -11.06 6.72
CA PHE A 200 -5.87 -11.15 7.59
C PHE A 200 -7.13 -10.76 6.81
N ARG A 201 -8.20 -11.51 7.04
CA ARG A 201 -9.55 -11.09 6.67
C ARG A 201 -10.11 -10.19 7.76
N VAL A 202 -10.73 -9.08 7.37
CA VAL A 202 -11.46 -8.20 8.28
C VAL A 202 -12.85 -8.79 8.49
N MET A 203 -13.20 -9.10 9.74
CA MET A 203 -14.52 -9.61 10.09
C MET A 203 -15.49 -8.43 10.21
N LYS A 204 -16.58 -8.46 9.43
CA LYS A 204 -17.60 -7.38 9.36
C LYS A 204 -18.84 -7.79 10.13
#